data_84a86b08e2b6275b25f226d0f2cb1a31
#
_entry.id   84a86b08e2b6275b25f226d0f2cb1a31
#
_cell.length_a   1.000
_cell.length_b   1.000
_cell.length_c   1.000
_cell.angle_alpha   90.00
_cell.angle_beta   90.00
_cell.angle_gamma   90.00
#
_symmetry.space_group_name_H-M   'P 1'
#
loop_
_entity.id
_entity.type
_entity.pdbx_description
1 polymer ?
#
loop_
_entity_poly.entity_id
_entity_poly.type
_entity_poly.pdbx_seq_one_letter_code
_entity_poly.pdbx_strand_id
1 'polypeptide(L)'
;KLKLAIQRICDEESLNYELRWRESGEPFYTESGFLRDTVQSVIRDFNGKEPILSTDGGTSDGRFLAPHGIQVIELGSLNKTIHKVNECVPIADTPKLTEIYLNIMKCLFIE
;
A
#
# COMPACT_ATOMS: atom_id res chain seq x y z
N LYS A 1 0.87 21.49 -5.47
CA LYS A 1 0.63 21.41 -6.93
C LYS A 1 -0.84 21.06 -7.24
N LEU A 2 -1.40 19.96 -6.69
CA LEU A 2 -2.78 19.49 -6.98
C LEU A 2 -3.84 20.55 -6.64
N LYS A 3 -3.76 21.16 -5.45
CA LYS A 3 -4.70 22.20 -5.01
C LYS A 3 -4.79 23.34 -6.02
N LEU A 4 -3.65 23.85 -6.47
CA LEU A 4 -3.58 24.92 -7.46
C LEU A 4 -4.11 24.50 -8.84
N ALA A 5 -3.88 23.26 -9.25
CA ALA A 5 -4.40 22.74 -10.51
C ALA A 5 -5.94 22.68 -10.51
N ILE A 6 -6.53 22.22 -9.40
CA ILE A 6 -7.99 22.16 -9.26
C ILE A 6 -8.59 23.56 -9.22
N GLN A 7 -7.99 24.50 -8.46
CA GLN A 7 -8.45 25.89 -8.45
C GLN A 7 -8.45 26.49 -9.86
N ARG A 8 -7.34 26.33 -10.60
CA ARG A 8 -7.24 26.81 -11.96
C ARG A 8 -8.35 26.28 -12.87
N ILE A 9 -8.64 24.97 -12.80
CA ILE A 9 -9.71 24.36 -13.60
C ILE A 9 -11.07 24.98 -13.23
N CYS A 10 -11.36 25.12 -11.95
CA CYS A 10 -12.60 25.74 -11.49
C CYS A 10 -12.75 27.19 -11.98
N ASP A 11 -11.65 27.95 -11.98
CA ASP A 11 -11.63 29.35 -12.45
C ASP A 11 -11.82 29.43 -13.97
N GLU A 12 -11.11 28.58 -14.74
CA GLU A 12 -11.22 28.46 -16.20
C GLU A 12 -12.66 28.15 -16.65
N GLU A 13 -13.33 27.26 -15.89
CA GLU A 13 -14.73 26.87 -16.14
C GLU A 13 -15.75 27.84 -15.54
N SER A 14 -15.29 28.95 -14.94
CA SER A 14 -16.14 29.98 -14.32
C SER A 14 -17.12 29.40 -13.29
N LEU A 15 -16.70 28.42 -12.53
CA LEU A 15 -17.53 27.82 -11.49
C LEU A 15 -17.64 28.71 -10.27
N ASN A 16 -18.81 28.72 -9.63
CA ASN A 16 -18.96 29.27 -8.29
C ASN A 16 -18.70 28.16 -7.27
N TYR A 17 -17.56 28.19 -6.59
CA TYR A 17 -17.12 27.08 -5.77
C TYR A 17 -16.51 27.50 -4.44
N GLU A 18 -16.50 26.56 -3.47
CA GLU A 18 -15.71 26.59 -2.24
C GLU A 18 -14.90 25.30 -2.16
N LEU A 19 -13.57 25.41 -2.09
CA LEU A 19 -12.69 24.26 -1.94
C LEU A 19 -12.29 24.08 -0.48
N ARG A 20 -12.68 22.97 0.11
CA ARG A 20 -12.26 22.55 1.45
C ARG A 20 -11.32 21.35 1.33
N TRP A 21 -10.14 21.47 1.92
CA TRP A 21 -9.11 20.45 1.86
C TRP A 21 -8.95 19.78 3.21
N ARG A 22 -8.97 18.45 3.21
CA ARG A 22 -8.61 17.64 4.36
C ARG A 22 -7.44 16.76 3.97
N GLU A 23 -6.32 16.95 4.64
CA GLU A 23 -5.16 16.07 4.47
C GLU A 23 -5.28 14.89 5.44
N SER A 24 -5.20 13.67 4.91
CA SER A 24 -5.30 12.44 5.69
C SER A 24 -3.94 11.81 5.98
N GLY A 25 -2.88 12.33 5.40
CA GLY A 25 -1.49 11.90 5.58
C GLY A 25 -0.62 12.28 4.40
N GLU A 26 0.67 12.29 4.61
CA GLU A 26 1.65 12.51 3.56
C GLU A 26 1.82 11.23 2.72
N PRO A 27 1.98 11.35 1.39
CA PRO A 27 2.33 10.21 0.58
C PRO A 27 3.72 9.71 0.94
N PHE A 28 3.90 8.41 0.92
CA PHE A 28 5.20 7.79 1.15
C PHE A 28 5.55 6.80 0.05
N TYR A 29 6.82 6.54 -0.10
CA TYR A 29 7.36 5.54 -1.00
C TYR A 29 8.45 4.76 -0.27
N THR A 30 8.39 3.44 -0.32
CA THR A 30 9.40 2.58 0.27
C THR A 30 10.47 2.25 -0.77
N GLU A 31 11.61 2.86 -0.62
CA GLU A 31 12.81 2.64 -1.43
C GLU A 31 13.27 1.17 -1.35
N SER A 32 14.17 0.76 -2.27
CA SER A 32 14.85 -0.53 -2.14
C SER A 32 15.64 -0.59 -0.84
N GLY A 33 15.65 -1.77 -0.22
CA GLY A 33 16.30 -1.98 1.05
C GLY A 33 15.90 -3.30 1.66
N PHE A 34 16.48 -3.62 2.81
CA PHE A 34 16.41 -4.94 3.40
C PHE A 34 14.98 -5.49 3.55
N LEU A 35 14.05 -4.67 4.05
CA LEU A 35 12.66 -5.11 4.20
C LEU A 35 12.01 -5.42 2.84
N ARG A 36 12.09 -4.47 1.88
CA ARG A 36 11.44 -4.64 0.58
C ARG A 36 12.02 -5.82 -0.18
N ASP A 37 13.34 -5.93 -0.21
CA ASP A 37 14.03 -6.97 -0.97
C ASP A 37 13.76 -8.36 -0.35
N THR A 38 13.70 -8.47 0.98
CA THR A 38 13.30 -9.67 1.71
C THR A 38 11.88 -10.08 1.34
N VAL A 39 10.92 -9.16 1.42
CA VAL A 39 9.50 -9.45 1.10
C VAL A 39 9.34 -9.90 -0.34
N GLN A 40 10.02 -9.23 -1.30
CA GLN A 40 9.98 -9.64 -2.70
C GLN A 40 10.55 -11.05 -2.90
N SER A 41 11.70 -11.35 -2.27
CA SER A 41 12.31 -12.68 -2.36
C SER A 41 11.39 -13.77 -1.81
N VAL A 42 10.84 -13.58 -0.62
CA VAL A 42 9.93 -14.55 0.01
C VAL A 42 8.69 -14.80 -0.85
N ILE A 43 8.09 -13.75 -1.41
CA ILE A 43 6.91 -13.89 -2.26
C ILE A 43 7.25 -14.60 -3.57
N ARG A 44 8.38 -14.26 -4.17
CA ARG A 44 8.86 -14.93 -5.39
C ARG A 44 9.10 -16.42 -5.14
N ASP A 45 9.77 -16.76 -4.05
CA ASP A 45 10.09 -18.15 -3.70
C ASP A 45 8.80 -18.95 -3.39
N PHE A 46 7.81 -18.31 -2.77
CA PHE A 46 6.52 -18.91 -2.46
C PHE A 46 5.63 -19.13 -3.70
N ASN A 47 5.55 -18.14 -4.59
CA ASN A 47 4.63 -18.14 -5.73
C ASN A 47 5.29 -18.56 -7.06
N GLY A 48 6.62 -18.65 -7.11
CA GLY A 48 7.39 -18.85 -8.35
C GLY A 48 7.32 -17.66 -9.33
N LYS A 49 6.88 -16.50 -8.88
CA LYS A 49 6.73 -15.30 -9.71
C LYS A 49 7.19 -14.05 -8.95
N GLU A 50 7.80 -13.13 -9.67
CA GLU A 50 8.16 -11.83 -9.12
C GLU A 50 6.91 -11.04 -8.72
N PRO A 51 6.83 -10.53 -7.49
CA PRO A 51 5.71 -9.68 -7.08
C PRO A 51 5.75 -8.33 -7.79
N ILE A 52 4.58 -7.80 -8.09
CA ILE A 52 4.44 -6.46 -8.64
C ILE A 52 4.48 -5.47 -7.48
N LEU A 53 5.42 -4.52 -7.53
CA LEU A 53 5.43 -3.37 -6.64
C LEU A 53 4.47 -2.33 -7.17
N SER A 54 3.54 -1.90 -6.35
CA SER A 54 2.51 -0.94 -6.71
C SER A 54 2.29 0.06 -5.57
N THR A 55 1.81 1.23 -5.92
CA THR A 55 1.26 2.22 -4.99
C THR A 55 -0.27 2.24 -5.04
N ASP A 56 -0.87 1.23 -5.66
CA ASP A 56 -2.32 1.07 -5.72
C ASP A 56 -2.88 0.63 -4.36
N GLY A 57 -4.15 0.87 -4.16
CA GLY A 57 -4.87 0.42 -2.98
C GLY A 57 -5.34 1.54 -2.09
N GLY A 58 -5.81 1.16 -0.90
CA GLY A 58 -6.32 2.09 0.10
C GLY A 58 -5.20 2.76 0.90
N THR A 59 -5.58 3.78 1.65
CA THR A 59 -4.68 4.41 2.61
C THR A 59 -4.52 3.51 3.83
N SER A 60 -3.28 3.25 4.24
CA SER A 60 -2.96 2.46 5.42
C SER A 60 -2.37 3.30 6.55
N ASP A 61 -2.22 2.69 7.72
CA ASP A 61 -1.55 3.30 8.86
C ASP A 61 -0.02 3.43 8.66
N GLY A 62 0.52 2.81 7.63
CA GLY A 62 1.91 3.02 7.18
C GLY A 62 2.27 4.49 6.96
N ARG A 63 1.28 5.32 6.58
CA ARG A 63 1.43 6.78 6.45
C ARG A 63 1.89 7.48 7.73
N PHE A 64 1.67 6.88 8.89
CA PHE A 64 2.11 7.43 10.16
C PHE A 64 3.52 6.98 10.55
N LEU A 65 3.98 5.86 10.01
CA LEU A 65 5.28 5.29 10.30
C LEU A 65 6.36 5.77 9.31
N ALA A 66 6.03 5.80 8.04
CA ALA A 66 6.96 6.13 6.97
C ALA A 66 7.65 7.51 7.12
N PRO A 67 6.97 8.60 7.58
CA PRO A 67 7.61 9.89 7.80
C PRO A 67 8.72 9.87 8.86
N HIS A 68 8.74 8.84 9.72
CA HIS A 68 9.78 8.64 10.74
C HIS A 68 10.96 7.79 10.24
N GLY A 69 11.07 7.57 8.93
CA GLY A 69 12.16 6.79 8.33
C GLY A 69 11.99 5.27 8.48
N ILE A 70 10.81 4.80 8.88
CA ILE A 70 10.49 3.39 9.02
C ILE A 70 10.08 2.86 7.64
N GLN A 71 10.73 1.79 7.19
CA GLN A 71 10.30 1.11 5.98
C GLN A 71 8.94 0.44 6.20
N VAL A 72 8.03 0.62 5.25
CA VAL A 72 6.68 0.07 5.31
C VAL A 72 6.37 -0.69 4.02
N ILE A 73 5.90 -1.91 4.15
CA ILE A 73 5.37 -2.71 3.04
C ILE A 73 3.94 -3.11 3.39
N GLU A 74 3.05 -2.90 2.47
CA GLU A 74 1.68 -3.37 2.55
C GLU A 74 1.57 -4.70 1.79
N LEU A 75 1.21 -5.73 2.50
CA LEU A 75 1.02 -7.07 1.95
C LEU A 75 -0.25 -7.67 2.56
N GLY A 76 -1.15 -8.11 1.72
CA GLY A 76 -2.41 -8.68 2.19
C GLY A 76 -3.07 -9.59 1.17
N SER A 77 -4.35 -9.87 1.41
CA SER A 77 -5.21 -10.58 0.47
C SER A 77 -5.52 -9.74 -0.76
N LEU A 78 -6.03 -10.39 -1.81
CA LEU A 78 -6.41 -9.71 -3.05
C LEU A 78 -7.54 -8.69 -2.80
N ASN A 79 -7.35 -7.48 -3.31
CA ASN A 79 -8.31 -6.36 -3.20
C ASN A 79 -9.55 -6.48 -4.11
N LYS A 80 -9.85 -7.65 -4.64
CA LYS A 80 -10.89 -7.84 -5.66
C LYS A 80 -12.27 -7.34 -5.23
N THR A 81 -12.58 -7.47 -3.95
CA THR A 81 -13.89 -7.10 -3.38
C THR A 81 -13.81 -5.99 -2.34
N ILE A 82 -12.65 -5.37 -2.16
CA ILE A 82 -12.45 -4.31 -1.17
C ILE A 82 -13.48 -3.17 -1.37
N HIS A 83 -14.06 -2.71 -0.29
CA HIS A 83 -15.08 -1.65 -0.24
C HIS A 83 -16.37 -1.95 -1.04
N LYS A 84 -16.63 -3.23 -1.38
CA LYS A 84 -17.86 -3.66 -2.05
C LYS A 84 -18.83 -4.30 -1.07
N VAL A 85 -20.10 -4.32 -1.46
CA VAL A 85 -21.09 -5.14 -0.75
C VAL A 85 -20.67 -6.62 -0.84
N ASN A 86 -20.73 -7.33 0.28
CA ASN A 86 -20.22 -8.70 0.42
C ASN A 86 -18.71 -8.80 0.22
N GLU A 87 -17.94 -7.84 0.75
CA GLU A 87 -16.49 -7.92 0.81
C GLU A 87 -16.05 -9.25 1.41
N CYS A 88 -15.17 -9.95 0.73
CA CYS A 88 -14.72 -11.28 1.13
C CYS A 88 -13.33 -11.59 0.59
N VAL A 89 -12.68 -12.55 1.24
CA VAL A 89 -11.42 -13.14 0.78
C VAL A 89 -11.56 -14.66 0.73
N PRO A 90 -10.84 -15.35 -0.16
CA PRO A 90 -10.80 -16.81 -0.15
C PRO A 90 -10.21 -17.32 1.16
N ILE A 91 -10.88 -18.24 1.83
CA ILE A 91 -10.40 -18.87 3.07
C ILE A 91 -9.02 -19.51 2.86
N ALA A 92 -8.77 -20.08 1.66
CA ALA A 92 -7.51 -20.70 1.28
C ALA A 92 -6.32 -19.72 1.24
N ASP A 93 -6.55 -18.42 1.23
CA ASP A 93 -5.46 -17.43 1.21
C ASP A 93 -4.92 -17.15 2.62
N THR A 94 -5.71 -17.35 3.66
CA THR A 94 -5.27 -17.14 5.05
C THR A 94 -4.04 -17.99 5.43
N PRO A 95 -4.02 -19.31 5.25
CA PRO A 95 -2.83 -20.10 5.57
C PRO A 95 -1.61 -19.73 4.70
N LYS A 96 -1.82 -19.35 3.44
CA LYS A 96 -0.72 -18.90 2.55
C LYS A 96 -0.10 -17.60 3.05
N LEU A 97 -0.93 -16.62 3.40
CA LEU A 97 -0.45 -15.37 3.98
C LEU A 97 0.29 -15.61 5.30
N THR A 98 -0.23 -16.50 6.15
CA THR A 98 0.44 -16.88 7.39
C THR A 98 1.84 -17.43 7.13
N GLU A 99 1.99 -18.32 6.15
CA GLU A 99 3.27 -18.89 5.77
C GLU A 99 4.22 -17.84 5.20
N ILE A 100 3.73 -16.97 4.33
CA ILE A 100 4.52 -15.86 3.77
C ILE A 100 5.03 -14.95 4.89
N TYR A 101 4.15 -14.50 5.80
CA TYR A 101 4.56 -13.66 6.93
C TYR A 101 5.55 -14.34 7.86
N LEU A 102 5.36 -15.63 8.14
CA LEU A 102 6.30 -16.41 8.94
C LEU A 102 7.68 -16.45 8.29
N ASN A 103 7.74 -16.67 6.97
CA ASN A 103 9.01 -16.72 6.25
C ASN A 103 9.68 -15.34 6.18
N ILE A 104 8.91 -14.26 6.00
CA ILE A 104 9.43 -12.89 6.09
C ILE A 104 10.05 -12.66 7.47
N MET A 105 9.34 -12.98 8.55
CA MET A 105 9.86 -12.80 9.91
C MET A 105 11.12 -13.63 10.16
N LYS A 106 11.19 -14.86 9.67
CA LYS A 106 12.40 -15.68 9.76
C LYS A 106 13.59 -15.01 9.06
N CYS A 107 13.40 -14.51 7.84
CA CYS A 107 14.46 -13.84 7.10
C CYS A 107 14.90 -12.51 7.73
N LEU A 108 14.00 -11.83 8.46
CA LEU A 108 14.31 -10.54 9.09
C LEU A 108 14.96 -10.67 10.48
N PHE A 109 14.64 -11.72 11.24
CA PHE A 109 14.95 -11.80 12.67
C PHE A 109 15.67 -13.07 13.13
N ILE A 110 15.80 -14.08 12.27
CA ILE A 110 16.48 -15.33 12.61
C ILE A 110 17.69 -15.48 11.68
N GLU A 111 18.88 -15.46 12.29
CA GLU A 111 20.15 -15.77 11.63
C GLU A 111 20.31 -17.29 11.40
#